data_66649bcf5fae9f1af41cb55d2db3838a
#
_entry.id   66649bcf5fae9f1af41cb55d2db3838a
#
_cell.length_a   1.000
_cell.length_b   1.000
_cell.length_c   1.000
_cell.angle_alpha   90.00
_cell.angle_beta   90.00
_cell.angle_gamma   90.00
#
_symmetry.space_group_name_H-M   'P 1'
#
loop_
_entity.id
_entity.type
_entity.pdbx_description
1 polymer ?
#
loop_
_entity_poly.entity_id
_entity_poly.type
_entity_poly.pdbx_seq_one_letter_code
_entity_poly.pdbx_strand_id
1 'polypeptide(L)'
;MATTPYGIVHFFPGGTKEQYEASLAAVHPGAGLLPEGQIFHAGGASEGGWTVMAVHESKESWEIFRDTILLPRMQAGIECGFAAPPEETVIDLYKVLP
;
A
#
# COMPACT_ATOMS: atom_id res chain seq x y z
N MET A 1 21.33 14.47 -4.05
CA MET A 1 20.06 15.18 -3.92
C MET A 1 19.10 14.36 -3.08
N ALA A 2 18.40 15.03 -2.20
CA ALA A 2 17.37 14.35 -1.43
C ALA A 2 16.19 14.00 -2.35
N THR A 3 15.67 12.79 -2.23
CA THR A 3 14.47 12.40 -2.93
C THR A 3 13.24 12.92 -2.20
N THR A 4 12.19 13.22 -2.94
CA THR A 4 10.92 13.67 -2.36
C THR A 4 10.10 12.44 -1.97
N PRO A 5 9.64 12.36 -0.70
CA PRO A 5 8.76 11.25 -0.32
C PRO A 5 7.47 11.24 -1.12
N TYR A 6 6.94 10.04 -1.33
CA TYR A 6 5.77 9.83 -2.16
C TYR A 6 4.70 9.10 -1.37
N GLY A 7 3.51 9.69 -1.28
CA GLY A 7 2.40 9.13 -0.54
C GLY A 7 1.42 8.42 -1.44
N ILE A 8 0.90 7.29 -0.96
CA ILE A 8 -0.09 6.51 -1.69
C ILE A 8 -1.25 6.23 -0.74
N VAL A 9 -2.46 6.52 -1.19
CA VAL A 9 -3.68 6.19 -0.45
C VAL A 9 -4.53 5.30 -1.33
N HIS A 10 -4.86 4.13 -0.81
CA HIS A 10 -5.75 3.18 -1.48
C HIS A 10 -7.03 3.03 -0.67
N PHE A 11 -8.17 3.26 -1.31
CA PHE A 11 -9.46 2.97 -0.70
C PHE A 11 -10.07 1.74 -1.38
N PHE A 12 -10.42 0.76 -0.56
CA PHE A 12 -11.03 -0.50 -1.03
C PHE A 12 -12.51 -0.49 -0.63
N PRO A 13 -13.43 -0.19 -1.57
CA PRO A 13 -14.87 -0.23 -1.27
C PRO A 13 -15.26 -1.62 -0.76
N GLY A 14 -16.00 -1.65 0.35
CA GLY A 14 -16.40 -2.91 0.97
C GLY A 14 -15.27 -3.71 1.59
N GLY A 15 -14.06 -3.17 1.64
CA GLY A 15 -12.91 -3.87 2.20
C GLY A 15 -13.04 -4.15 3.69
N THR A 16 -12.40 -5.23 4.14
CA THR A 16 -12.46 -5.69 5.53
C THR A 16 -11.07 -5.86 6.12
N LYS A 17 -11.02 -5.95 7.45
CA LYS A 17 -9.78 -6.22 8.17
C LYS A 17 -9.14 -7.53 7.71
N GLU A 18 -9.95 -8.56 7.55
CA GLU A 18 -9.47 -9.88 7.14
C GLU A 18 -8.85 -9.85 5.74
N GLN A 19 -9.47 -9.13 4.82
CA GLN A 19 -8.94 -8.94 3.48
C GLN A 19 -7.63 -8.15 3.51
N TYR A 20 -7.56 -7.13 4.36
CA TYR A 20 -6.34 -6.34 4.54
C TYR A 20 -5.19 -7.20 5.06
N GLU A 21 -5.44 -7.99 6.10
CA GLU A 21 -4.39 -8.86 6.67
C GLU A 21 -3.89 -9.88 5.66
N ALA A 22 -4.78 -10.48 4.87
CA ALA A 22 -4.39 -11.43 3.82
C ALA A 22 -3.56 -10.75 2.73
N SER A 23 -3.97 -9.56 2.31
CA SER A 23 -3.25 -8.81 1.28
C SER A 23 -1.88 -8.35 1.77
N LEU A 24 -1.82 -7.89 3.02
CA LEU A 24 -0.56 -7.46 3.63
C LEU A 24 0.45 -8.61 3.70
N ALA A 25 0.00 -9.78 4.12
CA ALA A 25 0.86 -10.96 4.21
C ALA A 25 1.42 -11.37 2.85
N ALA A 26 0.67 -11.11 1.77
CA ALA A 26 1.10 -11.48 0.42
C ALA A 26 2.15 -10.52 -0.16
N VAL A 27 2.16 -9.24 0.25
CA VAL A 27 3.01 -8.23 -0.38
C VAL A 27 4.10 -7.67 0.52
N HIS A 28 4.04 -7.91 1.83
CA HIS A 28 5.10 -7.49 2.75
C HIS A 28 6.05 -8.66 3.04
N PRO A 29 7.33 -8.38 3.32
CA PRO A 29 8.32 -9.46 3.49
C PRO A 29 8.17 -10.26 4.78
N GLY A 30 7.35 -9.76 5.72
CA GLY A 30 7.11 -10.46 6.98
C GLY A 30 6.31 -9.60 7.93
N ALA A 31 5.86 -10.18 9.04
CA ALA A 31 5.06 -9.48 10.03
C ALA A 31 5.81 -8.28 10.59
N GLY A 32 5.21 -7.10 10.51
CA GLY A 32 5.82 -5.87 11.00
C GLY A 32 6.96 -5.31 10.16
N LEU A 33 7.27 -5.94 9.02
CA LEU A 33 8.33 -5.47 8.14
C LEU A 33 7.74 -4.75 6.94
N LEU A 34 8.42 -3.68 6.50
CA LEU A 34 8.02 -2.92 5.33
C LEU A 34 8.81 -3.38 4.11
N PRO A 35 8.23 -3.28 2.89
CA PRO A 35 8.97 -3.50 1.66
C PRO A 35 10.11 -2.48 1.54
N GLU A 36 11.13 -2.82 0.77
CA GLU A 36 12.24 -1.91 0.53
C GLU A 36 11.73 -0.56 -0.01
N GLY A 37 12.20 0.52 0.59
CA GLY A 37 11.82 1.88 0.20
C GLY A 37 10.53 2.40 0.79
N GLN A 38 9.72 1.55 1.39
CA GLN A 38 8.53 2.00 2.10
C GLN A 38 8.93 2.41 3.52
N ILE A 39 8.57 3.63 3.93
CA ILE A 39 9.00 4.18 5.22
C ILE A 39 7.85 4.35 6.20
N PHE A 40 6.61 4.15 5.75
CA PHE A 40 5.43 4.26 6.60
C PHE A 40 4.30 3.44 5.99
N HIS A 41 3.52 2.81 6.84
CA HIS A 41 2.34 2.05 6.42
C HIS A 41 1.29 2.13 7.51
N ALA A 42 0.05 2.39 7.13
CA ALA A 42 -1.08 2.35 8.05
C ALA A 42 -2.32 1.89 7.29
N GLY A 43 -3.22 1.23 7.99
CA GLY A 43 -4.48 0.80 7.41
C GLY A 43 -5.56 0.77 8.46
N GLY A 44 -6.79 0.98 8.04
CA GLY A 44 -7.90 0.98 8.96
C GLY A 44 -9.25 1.07 8.25
N ALA A 45 -10.29 0.77 9.02
CA ALA A 45 -11.66 0.89 8.53
C ALA A 45 -11.99 2.37 8.26
N SER A 46 -12.62 2.62 7.14
CA SER A 46 -13.07 3.95 6.76
C SER A 46 -14.49 3.84 6.22
N GLU A 47 -15.14 4.98 6.04
CA GLU A 47 -16.54 4.97 5.58
C GLU A 47 -16.64 4.24 4.24
N GLY A 48 -17.45 3.21 4.21
CA GLY A 48 -17.72 2.42 3.00
C GLY A 48 -16.69 1.33 2.70
N GLY A 49 -15.67 1.13 3.54
CA GLY A 49 -14.68 0.10 3.27
C GLY A 49 -13.43 0.18 4.14
N TRP A 50 -12.27 0.11 3.48
CA TRP A 50 -10.96 0.06 4.13
C TRP A 50 -9.99 0.98 3.42
N THR A 51 -9.22 1.77 4.18
CA THR A 51 -8.22 2.67 3.62
C THR A 51 -6.83 2.24 4.06
N VAL A 52 -5.91 2.23 3.10
CA VAL A 52 -4.49 1.95 3.34
C VAL A 52 -3.69 3.17 2.94
N MET A 53 -2.75 3.56 3.80
CA MET A 53 -1.85 4.67 3.53
C MET A 53 -0.41 4.18 3.60
N ALA A 54 0.40 4.58 2.63
CA ALA A 54 1.81 4.24 2.62
C ALA A 54 2.63 5.44 2.18
N VAL A 55 3.85 5.52 2.67
CA VAL A 55 4.82 6.52 2.21
C VAL A 55 6.06 5.77 1.77
N HIS A 56 6.50 6.05 0.55
CA HIS A 56 7.76 5.57 0.01
C HIS A 56 8.79 6.69 0.00
N GLU A 57 10.07 6.32 0.01
CA GLU A 57 11.15 7.31 -0.01
C GLU A 57 11.17 8.14 -1.29
N SER A 58 10.56 7.64 -2.37
CA SER A 58 10.47 8.34 -3.65
C SER A 58 9.37 7.73 -4.51
N LYS A 59 8.96 8.46 -5.54
CA LYS A 59 8.04 7.95 -6.55
C LYS A 59 8.61 6.71 -7.24
N GLU A 60 9.90 6.73 -7.54
CA GLU A 60 10.57 5.58 -8.16
C GLU A 60 10.49 4.34 -7.27
N SER A 61 10.72 4.49 -5.97
CA SER A 61 10.60 3.41 -5.00
C SER A 61 9.21 2.79 -5.03
N TRP A 62 8.17 3.63 -5.04
CA TRP A 62 6.80 3.16 -5.14
C TRP A 62 6.56 2.39 -6.45
N GLU A 63 7.03 2.93 -7.57
CA GLU A 63 6.83 2.29 -8.88
C GLU A 63 7.52 0.94 -8.95
N ILE A 64 8.72 0.81 -8.39
CA ILE A 64 9.44 -0.46 -8.33
C ILE A 64 8.64 -1.47 -7.51
N PHE A 65 8.20 -1.10 -6.32
CA PHE A 65 7.40 -1.99 -5.48
C PHE A 65 6.10 -2.40 -6.17
N ARG A 66 5.38 -1.42 -6.74
CA ARG A 66 4.13 -1.69 -7.46
C ARG A 66 4.35 -2.69 -8.59
N ASP A 67 5.37 -2.47 -9.41
CA ASP A 67 5.56 -3.25 -10.63
C ASP A 67 6.20 -4.61 -10.39
N THR A 68 7.01 -4.76 -9.34
CA THR A 68 7.73 -6.01 -9.07
C THR A 68 7.04 -6.89 -8.03
N ILE A 69 6.22 -6.33 -7.15
CA ILE A 69 5.60 -7.08 -6.05
C ILE A 69 4.08 -6.93 -6.06
N LEU A 70 3.58 -5.70 -5.95
CA LEU A 70 2.16 -5.48 -5.73
C LEU A 70 1.29 -5.96 -6.88
N LEU A 71 1.49 -5.44 -8.08
CA LEU A 71 0.67 -5.82 -9.23
C LEU A 71 0.80 -7.29 -9.59
N PRO A 72 2.01 -7.90 -9.63
CA PRO A 72 2.11 -9.32 -9.90
C PRO A 72 1.34 -10.20 -8.91
N ARG A 73 1.38 -9.84 -7.61
CA ARG A 73 0.63 -10.60 -6.59
C ARG A 73 -0.86 -10.42 -6.76
N MET A 74 -1.32 -9.20 -7.04
CA MET A 74 -2.73 -8.93 -7.26
C MET A 74 -3.25 -9.62 -8.52
N GLN A 75 -2.46 -9.64 -9.59
CA GLN A 75 -2.84 -10.30 -10.84
C GLN A 75 -2.91 -11.82 -10.68
N ALA A 76 -2.03 -12.39 -9.88
CA ALA A 76 -2.05 -13.83 -9.58
C ALA A 76 -3.23 -14.20 -8.66
N GLY A 77 -3.82 -13.22 -7.99
CA GLY A 77 -4.89 -13.44 -7.03
C GLY A 77 -4.36 -13.69 -5.63
N ILE A 78 -4.86 -12.93 -4.65
CA ILE A 78 -4.50 -13.12 -3.24
C ILE A 78 -5.69 -13.79 -2.57
N GLU A 79 -5.49 -15.04 -2.12
CA GLU A 79 -6.53 -15.78 -1.43
C GLU A 79 -7.01 -15.00 -0.22
N CYS A 80 -8.31 -14.78 -0.11
CA CYS A 80 -8.96 -14.00 0.95
C CYS A 80 -8.56 -12.52 0.98
N GLY A 81 -7.86 -12.04 -0.04
CA GLY A 81 -7.49 -10.63 -0.15
C GLY A 81 -8.64 -9.76 -0.65
N PHE A 82 -8.35 -8.49 -0.91
CA PHE A 82 -9.36 -7.57 -1.40
C PHE A 82 -9.94 -8.06 -2.74
N ALA A 83 -11.27 -7.97 -2.86
CA ALA A 83 -11.99 -8.54 -4.00
C ALA A 83 -11.91 -7.66 -5.25
N ALA A 84 -11.63 -6.38 -5.10
CA ALA A 84 -11.63 -5.42 -6.19
C ALA A 84 -10.41 -4.51 -6.11
N PRO A 85 -9.99 -3.90 -7.24
CA PRO A 85 -8.90 -2.91 -7.21
C PRO A 85 -9.29 -1.71 -6.36
N PRO A 86 -8.31 -1.04 -5.75
CA PRO A 86 -8.59 0.14 -4.94
C PRO A 86 -8.79 1.38 -5.81
N GLU A 87 -9.41 2.38 -5.20
CA GLU A 87 -9.35 3.75 -5.68
C GLU A 87 -8.04 4.33 -5.19
N GLU A 88 -7.20 4.80 -6.10
CA GLU A 88 -5.86 5.26 -5.77
C GLU A 88 -5.74 6.77 -5.80
N THR A 89 -5.12 7.32 -4.76
CA THR A 89 -4.67 8.71 -4.73
C THR A 89 -3.18 8.71 -4.44
N VAL A 90 -2.40 9.41 -5.27
CA VAL A 90 -0.96 9.55 -5.05
C VAL A 90 -0.63 11.01 -4.77
N ILE A 91 0.37 11.23 -3.92
CA ILE A 91 0.71 12.55 -3.42
C ILE A 91 2.22 12.77 -3.48
N ASP A 92 2.63 13.85 -4.14
CA ASP A 92 4.02 14.32 -4.03
C ASP A 92 4.14 15.04 -2.69
N LEU A 93 4.67 14.35 -1.69
CA LEU A 93 4.69 14.87 -0.34
C LEU A 93 5.72 15.99 -0.20
N TYR A 94 5.26 17.11 0.31
CA TYR A 94 6.12 18.25 0.62
C TYR A 94 6.88 18.03 1.93
N LYS A 95 6.19 17.50 2.94
CA LYS A 95 6.77 17.34 4.28
C LYS A 95 6.17 16.09 4.94
N VAL A 96 7.02 15.33 5.60
CA VAL A 96 6.63 14.19 6.43
C VAL A 96 7.21 14.42 7.81
N LEU A 97 6.36 14.47 8.81
CA LEU A 97 6.78 14.62 10.22
C LEU A 97 6.46 13.32 10.96
N PRO A 98 7.24 12.97 12.00
CA PRO A 98 6.99 11.78 12.80
C PRO A 98 5.71 11.90 13.64
#